data_8364ff8fcd1cde47a36c659916e04a01
#
_entry.id   8364ff8fcd1cde47a36c659916e04a01
#
_cell.length_a   1.000
_cell.length_b   1.000
_cell.length_c   1.000
_cell.angle_alpha   90.00
_cell.angle_beta   90.00
_cell.angle_gamma   90.00
#
_symmetry.space_group_name_H-M   'P 1'
#
loop_
_entity.id
_entity.type
_entity.pdbx_description
1 polymer ?
#
loop_
_entity_poly.entity_id
_entity_poly.type
_entity_poly.pdbx_seq_one_letter_code
_entity_poly.pdbx_strand_id
1 'polypeptide(L)'
;MAGQLMQTALEFNDAGIPLSFQYGVGCGIIVLARNKLVNKFLKHTTCQKLLFLDSDIIATAEDIVKLYHWSQKYPVVGACYPVRKDPAKFFINVKANNRFEQNEDGLMEVAGFGAGFLLIDRSVFEKMSGVVPSFLDDRDGEMHEYFDNRIIKGHFKGEDISFMKRWIEDCYGKVWLDPYINLKHVGMKEYNYK
;
A
#
# COMPACT_ATOMS: atom_id res chain seq x y z
N MET A 1 15.49 6.52 -6.30
CA MET A 1 14.80 6.20 -5.04
C MET A 1 15.48 6.80 -3.80
N ALA A 2 16.72 6.45 -3.45
CA ALA A 2 17.37 6.97 -2.22
C ALA A 2 17.33 8.50 -2.06
N GLY A 3 17.63 9.27 -3.12
CA GLY A 3 17.55 10.73 -3.10
C GLY A 3 16.13 11.27 -2.81
N GLN A 4 15.10 10.62 -3.31
CA GLN A 4 13.70 11.02 -3.05
C GLN A 4 13.31 10.75 -1.59
N LEU A 5 13.72 9.60 -1.03
CA LEU A 5 13.49 9.31 0.39
C LEU A 5 14.23 10.28 1.31
N MET A 6 15.43 10.69 0.94
CA MET A 6 16.20 11.70 1.67
C MET A 6 15.51 13.07 1.61
N GLN A 7 15.04 13.48 0.42
CA GLN A 7 14.27 14.72 0.25
C GLN A 7 12.98 14.69 1.09
N THR A 8 12.23 13.57 1.05
CA THR A 8 11.05 13.38 1.88
C THR A 8 11.38 13.52 3.38
N ALA A 9 12.50 12.92 3.82
CA ALA A 9 12.90 13.00 5.22
C ALA A 9 13.20 14.44 5.66
N LEU A 10 13.81 15.25 4.80
CA LEU A 10 14.06 16.66 5.05
C LEU A 10 12.74 17.45 5.15
N GLU A 11 11.83 17.27 4.20
CA GLU A 11 10.55 17.97 4.18
C GLU A 11 9.68 17.63 5.41
N PHE A 12 9.66 16.36 5.81
CA PHE A 12 8.93 15.91 7.00
C PHE A 12 9.57 16.46 8.29
N ASN A 13 10.91 16.47 8.36
CA ASN A 13 11.63 17.05 9.49
C ASN A 13 11.35 18.55 9.62
N ASP A 14 11.39 19.30 8.53
CA ASP A 14 11.12 20.74 8.51
C ASP A 14 9.66 21.06 8.90
N ALA A 15 8.74 20.15 8.58
CA ALA A 15 7.34 20.21 9.00
C ALA A 15 7.10 19.71 10.44
N GLY A 16 8.13 19.23 11.16
CA GLY A 16 8.01 18.64 12.49
C GLY A 16 7.28 17.31 12.52
N ILE A 17 7.23 16.59 11.40
CA ILE A 17 6.55 15.28 11.26
C ILE A 17 7.58 14.17 11.44
N PRO A 18 7.49 13.34 12.49
CA PRO A 18 8.42 12.25 12.69
C PRO A 18 8.28 11.19 11.58
N LEU A 19 9.40 10.86 10.96
CA LEU A 19 9.49 9.86 9.90
C LEU A 19 10.52 8.78 10.26
N SER A 20 10.17 7.51 10.07
CA SER A 20 11.10 6.40 10.19
C SER A 20 11.01 5.49 8.99
N PHE A 21 12.13 4.87 8.61
CA PHE A 21 12.21 3.91 7.51
C PHE A 21 12.38 2.50 8.05
N GLN A 22 11.58 1.57 7.50
CA GLN A 22 11.71 0.14 7.76
C GLN A 22 11.93 -0.57 6.42
N TYR A 23 12.86 -1.51 6.40
CA TYR A 23 13.20 -2.26 5.20
C TYR A 23 12.82 -3.73 5.38
N GLY A 24 12.03 -4.26 4.44
CA GLY A 24 11.76 -5.68 4.32
C GLY A 24 12.79 -6.32 3.38
N VAL A 25 13.89 -6.84 3.93
CA VAL A 25 14.97 -7.46 3.14
C VAL A 25 14.99 -8.95 3.38
N GLY A 26 15.27 -9.73 2.33
CA GLY A 26 15.51 -11.18 2.43
C GLY A 26 14.27 -12.05 2.66
N CYS A 27 13.07 -11.51 2.47
CA CYS A 27 11.83 -12.29 2.50
C CYS A 27 11.29 -12.48 1.07
N GLY A 28 11.43 -13.69 0.52
CA GLY A 28 10.96 -14.01 -0.85
C GLY A 28 9.44 -14.16 -0.97
N ILE A 29 8.70 -14.12 0.15
CA ILE A 29 7.24 -14.26 0.20
C ILE A 29 6.64 -12.90 0.55
N ILE A 30 6.06 -12.22 -0.44
CA ILE A 30 5.54 -10.85 -0.30
C ILE A 30 4.47 -10.75 0.80
N VAL A 31 3.58 -11.72 0.91
CA VAL A 31 2.56 -11.81 1.96
C VAL A 31 3.20 -11.75 3.35
N LEU A 32 4.21 -12.59 3.60
CA LEU A 32 4.91 -12.64 4.87
C LEU A 32 5.70 -11.35 5.12
N ALA A 33 6.35 -10.80 4.10
CA ALA A 33 7.10 -9.55 4.21
C ALA A 33 6.20 -8.39 4.65
N ARG A 34 5.02 -8.23 4.05
CA ARG A 34 4.06 -7.18 4.43
C ARG A 34 3.54 -7.37 5.85
N ASN A 35 3.17 -8.59 6.24
CA ASN A 35 2.72 -8.89 7.60
C ASN A 35 3.81 -8.62 8.66
N LYS A 36 5.07 -8.96 8.37
CA LYS A 36 6.22 -8.64 9.25
C LYS A 36 6.42 -7.13 9.40
N LEU A 37 6.30 -6.36 8.32
CA LEU A 37 6.40 -4.89 8.36
C LEU A 37 5.27 -4.28 9.18
N VAL A 38 4.02 -4.75 9.02
CA VAL A 38 2.90 -4.30 9.86
C VAL A 38 3.13 -4.65 11.33
N ASN A 39 3.57 -5.88 11.63
CA ASN A 39 3.86 -6.30 12.99
C ASN A 39 4.94 -5.42 13.66
N LYS A 40 6.03 -5.11 12.94
CA LYS A 40 7.06 -4.18 13.40
C LYS A 40 6.51 -2.77 13.62
N PHE A 41 5.72 -2.28 12.68
CA PHE A 41 5.06 -0.98 12.81
C PHE A 41 4.18 -0.91 14.06
N LEU A 42 3.34 -1.89 14.29
CA LEU A 42 2.41 -1.91 15.43
C LEU A 42 3.12 -2.08 16.77
N LYS A 43 4.12 -2.98 16.86
CA LYS A 43 4.81 -3.34 18.11
C LYS A 43 5.93 -2.37 18.50
N HIS A 44 6.63 -1.80 17.52
CA HIS A 44 7.89 -1.09 17.79
C HIS A 44 7.87 0.39 17.41
N THR A 45 6.72 0.93 16.99
CA THR A 45 6.60 2.37 16.70
C THR A 45 5.33 2.95 17.32
N THR A 46 5.32 4.27 17.52
CA THR A 46 4.14 5.07 17.88
C THR A 46 3.56 5.80 16.68
N CYS A 47 4.13 5.60 15.49
CA CYS A 47 3.67 6.23 14.25
C CYS A 47 2.21 5.88 13.97
N GLN A 48 1.46 6.84 13.46
CA GLN A 48 0.04 6.66 13.14
C GLN A 48 -0.20 6.22 11.70
N LYS A 49 0.80 6.32 10.84
CA LYS A 49 0.69 6.04 9.41
C LYS A 49 1.80 5.06 8.97
N LEU A 50 1.44 4.11 8.12
CA LEU A 50 2.37 3.20 7.45
C LEU A 50 2.25 3.39 5.94
N LEU A 51 3.32 3.84 5.29
CA LEU A 51 3.42 3.88 3.83
C LEU A 51 4.18 2.65 3.33
N PHE A 52 3.54 1.83 2.53
CA PHE A 52 4.22 0.86 1.68
C PHE A 52 4.74 1.55 0.42
N LEU A 53 6.03 1.42 0.18
CA LEU A 53 6.69 1.85 -1.05
C LEU A 53 7.55 0.68 -1.56
N ASP A 54 7.10 0.02 -2.62
CA ASP A 54 7.82 -1.09 -3.22
C ASP A 54 9.11 -0.60 -3.89
N SER A 55 10.18 -1.41 -3.83
CA SER A 55 11.53 -1.01 -4.24
C SER A 55 11.66 -0.68 -5.72
N ASP A 56 10.70 -1.07 -6.54
CA ASP A 56 10.62 -0.83 -7.98
C ASP A 56 9.60 0.26 -8.38
N ILE A 57 9.01 0.92 -7.40
CA ILE A 57 8.16 2.09 -7.60
C ILE A 57 8.96 3.36 -7.33
N ILE A 58 8.91 4.30 -8.27
CA ILE A 58 9.50 5.63 -8.11
C ILE A 58 8.38 6.63 -7.85
N ALA A 59 8.41 7.19 -6.65
CA ALA A 59 7.62 8.33 -6.23
C ALA A 59 8.52 9.53 -5.95
N THR A 60 8.06 10.73 -6.15
CA THR A 60 8.73 11.96 -5.73
C THR A 60 8.46 12.25 -4.25
N ALA A 61 9.23 13.15 -3.64
CA ALA A 61 8.93 13.64 -2.30
C ALA A 61 7.56 14.30 -2.24
N GLU A 62 7.21 15.08 -3.25
CA GLU A 62 5.90 15.73 -3.39
C GLU A 62 4.75 14.71 -3.43
N ASP A 63 4.91 13.59 -4.14
CA ASP A 63 3.90 12.52 -4.17
C ASP A 63 3.67 11.93 -2.77
N ILE A 64 4.74 11.74 -1.99
CA ILE A 64 4.68 11.20 -0.63
C ILE A 64 4.01 12.21 0.31
N VAL A 65 4.39 13.48 0.25
CA VAL A 65 3.77 14.56 1.04
C VAL A 65 2.29 14.70 0.71
N LYS A 66 1.94 14.66 -0.59
CA LYS A 66 0.54 14.71 -1.04
C LYS A 66 -0.26 13.53 -0.49
N LEU A 67 0.30 12.31 -0.55
CA LEU A 67 -0.36 11.13 0.00
C LEU A 67 -0.53 11.22 1.52
N TYR A 68 0.48 11.74 2.23
CA TYR A 68 0.39 11.99 3.66
C TYR A 68 -0.71 13.01 3.99
N HIS A 69 -0.85 14.08 3.20
CA HIS A 69 -1.95 15.04 3.36
C HIS A 69 -3.32 14.34 3.24
N TRP A 70 -3.54 13.53 2.21
CA TRP A 70 -4.77 12.76 2.04
C TRP A 70 -5.06 11.81 3.20
N SER A 71 -4.03 11.25 3.80
CA SER A 71 -4.17 10.32 4.91
C SER A 71 -4.74 10.95 6.18
N GLN A 72 -4.80 12.28 6.28
CA GLN A 72 -5.45 12.96 7.41
C GLN A 72 -6.98 12.78 7.38
N LYS A 73 -7.55 12.55 6.19
CA LYS A 73 -9.00 12.36 5.97
C LYS A 73 -9.35 10.92 5.57
N TYR A 74 -8.43 10.22 4.92
CA TYR A 74 -8.66 8.93 4.30
C TYR A 74 -7.73 7.86 4.87
N PRO A 75 -8.25 6.93 5.71
CA PRO A 75 -7.39 5.99 6.45
C PRO A 75 -6.70 4.93 5.57
N VAL A 76 -7.19 4.69 4.35
CA VAL A 76 -6.54 3.83 3.33
C VAL A 76 -6.56 4.60 2.02
N VAL A 77 -5.39 5.09 1.60
CA VAL A 77 -5.24 5.90 0.40
C VAL A 77 -3.91 5.59 -0.30
N GLY A 78 -3.91 5.61 -1.62
CA GLY A 78 -2.71 5.38 -2.42
C GLY A 78 -2.85 5.88 -3.84
N ALA A 79 -1.91 5.48 -4.70
CA ALA A 79 -1.93 5.76 -6.12
C ALA A 79 -1.55 4.54 -6.95
N CYS A 80 -2.09 4.48 -8.16
CA CYS A 80 -1.76 3.43 -9.11
C CYS A 80 -0.46 3.72 -9.85
N TYR A 81 0.23 2.65 -10.18
CA TYR A 81 1.40 2.64 -11.06
C TYR A 81 1.14 1.71 -12.26
N PRO A 82 1.77 1.98 -13.43
CA PRO A 82 1.58 1.14 -14.60
C PRO A 82 2.15 -0.26 -14.37
N VAL A 83 1.46 -1.30 -14.84
CA VAL A 83 2.03 -2.65 -14.91
C VAL A 83 3.16 -2.68 -15.94
N ARG A 84 4.15 -3.57 -15.74
CA ARG A 84 5.31 -3.73 -16.65
C ARG A 84 4.88 -4.38 -17.97
N LYS A 85 4.09 -3.67 -18.76
CA LYS A 85 3.59 -4.10 -20.09
C LYS A 85 3.57 -2.92 -21.05
N ASP A 86 3.71 -3.23 -22.33
CA ASP A 86 3.58 -2.28 -23.43
C ASP A 86 2.34 -2.63 -24.26
N PRO A 87 1.38 -1.72 -24.45
CA PRO A 87 1.27 -0.38 -23.87
C PRO A 87 1.00 -0.42 -22.36
N ALA A 88 1.37 0.66 -21.67
CA ALA A 88 1.17 0.81 -20.23
C ALA A 88 -0.31 0.65 -19.85
N LYS A 89 -0.57 -0.19 -18.85
CA LYS A 89 -1.91 -0.42 -18.29
C LYS A 89 -1.86 -0.24 -16.79
N PHE A 90 -2.96 0.20 -16.21
CA PHE A 90 -3.13 0.27 -14.77
C PHE A 90 -4.02 -0.86 -14.28
N PHE A 91 -3.68 -1.41 -13.11
CA PHE A 91 -4.50 -2.42 -12.46
C PHE A 91 -5.31 -1.77 -11.34
N ILE A 92 -6.58 -1.48 -11.64
CA ILE A 92 -7.54 -0.91 -10.69
C ILE A 92 -8.79 -1.76 -10.70
N ASN A 93 -9.19 -2.25 -9.55
CA ASN A 93 -10.50 -2.86 -9.36
C ASN A 93 -11.50 -1.75 -8.99
N VAL A 94 -12.43 -1.50 -9.88
CA VAL A 94 -13.53 -0.57 -9.64
C VAL A 94 -14.65 -1.23 -8.83
N LYS A 95 -15.50 -0.45 -8.21
CA LYS A 95 -16.71 -0.93 -7.53
C LYS A 95 -17.72 -1.52 -8.54
N ALA A 96 -18.72 -2.23 -8.01
CA ALA A 96 -19.72 -2.95 -8.82
C ALA A 96 -20.49 -2.07 -9.82
N ASN A 97 -20.61 -0.76 -9.57
CA ASN A 97 -21.24 0.21 -10.48
C ASN A 97 -20.33 0.60 -11.66
N ASN A 98 -19.08 0.12 -11.69
CA ASN A 98 -18.08 0.33 -12.74
C ASN A 98 -17.86 1.81 -13.15
N ARG A 99 -18.03 2.74 -12.20
CA ARG A 99 -17.83 4.17 -12.43
C ARG A 99 -16.58 4.68 -11.74
N PHE A 100 -15.80 5.47 -12.49
CA PHE A 100 -14.67 6.23 -11.98
C PHE A 100 -15.15 7.62 -11.53
N GLU A 101 -15.90 7.65 -10.44
CA GLU A 101 -16.39 8.91 -9.89
C GLU A 101 -15.39 9.45 -8.86
N GLN A 102 -15.07 10.73 -8.99
CA GLN A 102 -14.25 11.45 -8.02
C GLN A 102 -15.15 12.10 -6.97
N ASN A 103 -14.67 12.11 -5.73
CA ASN A 103 -15.29 12.89 -4.68
C ASN A 103 -14.92 14.39 -4.78
N GLU A 104 -15.36 15.19 -3.84
CA GLU A 104 -15.06 16.64 -3.76
C GLU A 104 -13.56 16.98 -3.69
N ASP A 105 -12.74 16.06 -3.18
CA ASP A 105 -11.28 16.18 -3.09
C ASP A 105 -10.55 15.65 -4.34
N GLY A 106 -11.27 15.15 -5.34
CA GLY A 106 -10.73 14.59 -6.57
C GLY A 106 -10.22 13.14 -6.45
N LEU A 107 -10.47 12.47 -5.32
CA LEU A 107 -10.08 11.07 -5.12
C LEU A 107 -11.18 10.11 -5.60
N MET A 108 -10.76 8.93 -6.02
CA MET A 108 -11.63 7.86 -6.49
C MET A 108 -11.81 6.80 -5.41
N GLU A 109 -13.06 6.46 -5.05
CA GLU A 109 -13.34 5.31 -4.20
C GLU A 109 -13.30 4.02 -5.04
N VAL A 110 -12.37 3.11 -4.73
CA VAL A 110 -12.08 1.91 -5.53
C VAL A 110 -12.25 0.63 -4.70
N ALA A 111 -12.36 -0.52 -5.38
CA ALA A 111 -12.39 -1.83 -4.73
C ALA A 111 -10.98 -2.39 -4.48
N GLY A 112 -9.93 -1.81 -5.11
CA GLY A 112 -8.55 -2.17 -4.87
C GLY A 112 -7.61 -1.86 -6.02
N PHE A 113 -6.32 -1.80 -5.70
CA PHE A 113 -5.19 -1.58 -6.62
C PHE A 113 -3.91 -2.17 -6.01
N GLY A 114 -2.78 -2.10 -6.72
CA GLY A 114 -1.50 -2.60 -6.21
C GLY A 114 -0.99 -1.81 -5.00
N ALA A 115 -0.52 -2.51 -3.96
CA ALA A 115 -0.11 -1.91 -2.69
C ALA A 115 1.33 -1.34 -2.70
N GLY A 116 1.98 -1.21 -3.86
CA GLY A 116 3.35 -0.69 -3.97
C GLY A 116 3.50 0.81 -3.67
N PHE A 117 2.40 1.55 -3.57
CA PHE A 117 2.33 2.93 -3.05
C PHE A 117 1.00 3.12 -2.34
N LEU A 118 0.96 2.67 -1.08
CA LEU A 118 -0.26 2.61 -0.28
C LEU A 118 0.03 3.08 1.15
N LEU A 119 -0.70 4.10 1.58
CA LEU A 119 -0.64 4.62 2.94
C LEU A 119 -1.85 4.15 3.73
N ILE A 120 -1.59 3.61 4.92
CA ILE A 120 -2.59 2.99 5.79
C ILE A 120 -2.46 3.58 7.20
N ASP A 121 -3.58 3.99 7.78
CA ASP A 121 -3.67 4.44 9.16
C ASP A 121 -3.53 3.26 10.14
N ARG A 122 -2.91 3.48 11.29
CA ARG A 122 -2.76 2.49 12.35
C ARG A 122 -4.11 1.91 12.78
N SER A 123 -5.13 2.74 12.90
CA SER A 123 -6.48 2.33 13.30
C SER A 123 -7.12 1.29 12.36
N VAL A 124 -6.69 1.25 11.10
CA VAL A 124 -7.12 0.23 10.13
C VAL A 124 -6.65 -1.15 10.58
N PHE A 125 -5.37 -1.28 10.91
CA PHE A 125 -4.81 -2.55 11.40
C PHE A 125 -5.41 -2.94 12.75
N GLU A 126 -5.57 -1.99 13.65
CA GLU A 126 -6.21 -2.23 14.96
C GLU A 126 -7.64 -2.75 14.80
N LYS A 127 -8.41 -2.18 13.89
CA LYS A 127 -9.76 -2.67 13.58
C LYS A 127 -9.74 -4.04 12.89
N MET A 128 -8.83 -4.25 11.95
CA MET A 128 -8.70 -5.50 11.21
C MET A 128 -8.22 -6.66 12.09
N SER A 129 -7.46 -6.41 13.16
CA SER A 129 -6.97 -7.47 14.05
C SER A 129 -8.09 -8.32 14.66
N GLY A 130 -9.30 -7.75 14.79
CA GLY A 130 -10.48 -8.46 15.26
C GLY A 130 -11.14 -9.41 14.23
N VAL A 131 -10.75 -9.33 12.94
CA VAL A 131 -11.40 -10.09 11.86
C VAL A 131 -10.42 -10.92 11.01
N VAL A 132 -9.11 -10.70 11.16
CA VAL A 132 -8.08 -11.49 10.48
C VAL A 132 -7.55 -12.59 11.40
N PRO A 133 -7.12 -13.75 10.87
CA PRO A 133 -6.49 -14.78 11.67
C PRO A 133 -5.13 -14.30 12.20
N SER A 134 -4.68 -14.90 13.31
CA SER A 134 -3.30 -14.81 13.79
C SER A 134 -2.54 -16.09 13.44
N PHE A 135 -1.21 -15.97 13.39
CA PHE A 135 -0.30 -17.08 13.19
C PHE A 135 0.99 -16.84 13.97
N LEU A 136 1.73 -17.91 14.23
CA LEU A 136 3.02 -17.87 14.90
C LEU A 136 4.15 -17.93 13.87
N ASP A 137 5.03 -16.93 13.89
CA ASP A 137 6.30 -16.95 13.15
C ASP A 137 7.44 -17.27 14.13
N ASP A 138 8.35 -18.16 13.74
CA ASP A 138 9.44 -18.66 14.62
C ASP A 138 10.40 -17.55 15.08
N ARG A 139 10.48 -16.42 14.35
CA ARG A 139 11.39 -15.31 14.64
C ARG A 139 10.70 -14.11 15.26
N ASP A 140 9.49 -13.79 14.76
CA ASP A 140 8.79 -12.55 15.10
C ASP A 140 7.62 -12.79 16.08
N GLY A 141 7.35 -14.06 16.48
CA GLY A 141 6.29 -14.43 17.39
C GLY A 141 4.90 -14.34 16.77
N GLU A 142 3.87 -14.14 17.60
CA GLU A 142 2.50 -14.03 17.13
C GLU A 142 2.28 -12.76 16.29
N MET A 143 1.67 -12.96 15.11
CA MET A 143 1.33 -11.91 14.16
C MET A 143 -0.07 -12.12 13.59
N HIS A 144 -0.69 -11.05 13.13
CA HIS A 144 -1.95 -11.14 12.38
C HIS A 144 -1.71 -11.21 10.87
N GLU A 145 -2.56 -11.96 10.16
CA GLU A 145 -2.53 -12.13 8.71
C GLU A 145 -3.35 -11.04 8.00
N TYR A 146 -2.86 -9.80 8.04
CA TYR A 146 -3.51 -8.66 7.36
C TYR A 146 -3.50 -8.81 5.83
N PHE A 147 -2.39 -9.32 5.31
CA PHE A 147 -2.16 -9.59 3.90
C PHE A 147 -2.13 -11.10 3.67
N ASP A 148 -2.93 -11.59 2.72
CA ASP A 148 -3.00 -12.99 2.31
C ASP A 148 -3.35 -13.12 0.83
N ASN A 149 -3.08 -14.28 0.26
CA ASN A 149 -3.59 -14.61 -1.07
C ASN A 149 -4.88 -15.42 -0.91
N ARG A 150 -5.94 -15.05 -1.61
CA ARG A 150 -7.25 -15.68 -1.48
C ARG A 150 -7.83 -16.12 -2.81
N ILE A 151 -8.63 -17.18 -2.76
CA ILE A 151 -9.54 -17.54 -3.87
C ILE A 151 -10.93 -17.00 -3.53
N ILE A 152 -11.40 -16.05 -4.31
CA ILE A 152 -12.70 -15.40 -4.10
C ILE A 152 -13.57 -15.65 -5.34
N LYS A 153 -14.67 -16.37 -5.16
CA LYS A 153 -15.57 -16.76 -6.26
C LYS A 153 -14.83 -17.45 -7.42
N GLY A 154 -13.88 -18.35 -7.10
CA GLY A 154 -13.08 -19.06 -8.07
C GLY A 154 -11.92 -18.28 -8.71
N HIS A 155 -11.70 -17.03 -8.33
CA HIS A 155 -10.61 -16.18 -8.85
C HIS A 155 -9.53 -15.97 -7.79
N PHE A 156 -8.28 -16.18 -8.18
CA PHE A 156 -7.12 -15.85 -7.34
C PHE A 156 -7.03 -14.32 -7.16
N LYS A 157 -6.83 -13.88 -5.94
CA LYS A 157 -6.57 -12.48 -5.55
C LYS A 157 -5.24 -12.43 -4.80
N GLY A 158 -4.37 -11.54 -5.26
CA GLY A 158 -3.11 -11.22 -4.58
C GLY A 158 -3.35 -10.52 -3.23
N GLU A 159 -2.29 -10.42 -2.47
CA GLU A 159 -2.31 -9.93 -1.09
C GLU A 159 -2.83 -8.49 -0.95
N ASP A 160 -2.54 -7.65 -1.94
CA ASP A 160 -2.99 -6.27 -2.02
C ASP A 160 -4.53 -6.17 -2.14
N ILE A 161 -5.10 -6.90 -3.10
CA ILE A 161 -6.54 -6.94 -3.32
C ILE A 161 -7.26 -7.64 -2.17
N SER A 162 -6.67 -8.68 -1.59
CA SER A 162 -7.24 -9.40 -0.45
C SER A 162 -7.31 -8.52 0.79
N PHE A 163 -6.24 -7.75 1.09
CA PHE A 163 -6.23 -6.76 2.18
C PHE A 163 -7.34 -5.73 2.02
N MET A 164 -7.39 -5.07 0.84
CA MET A 164 -8.37 -4.02 0.58
C MET A 164 -9.81 -4.55 0.62
N LYS A 165 -10.00 -5.77 0.13
CA LYS A 165 -11.32 -6.42 0.16
C LYS A 165 -11.77 -6.74 1.57
N ARG A 166 -10.89 -7.27 2.44
CA ARG A 166 -11.20 -7.46 3.87
C ARG A 166 -11.53 -6.12 4.55
N TRP A 167 -10.74 -5.10 4.29
CA TRP A 167 -11.02 -3.77 4.84
C TRP A 167 -12.41 -3.26 4.46
N ILE A 168 -12.83 -3.46 3.19
CA ILE A 168 -14.13 -3.02 2.69
C ILE A 168 -15.27 -3.91 3.22
N GLU A 169 -15.14 -5.24 3.12
CA GLU A 169 -16.22 -6.18 3.36
C GLU A 169 -16.40 -6.52 4.84
N ASP A 170 -15.28 -6.75 5.55
CA ASP A 170 -15.32 -7.23 6.92
C ASP A 170 -15.25 -6.08 7.94
N CYS A 171 -14.62 -4.94 7.54
CA CYS A 171 -14.49 -3.77 8.39
C CYS A 171 -15.33 -2.57 7.96
N TYR A 172 -16.10 -2.67 6.87
CA TYR A 172 -16.93 -1.58 6.32
C TYR A 172 -16.13 -0.30 6.03
N GLY A 173 -14.88 -0.49 5.62
CA GLY A 173 -13.97 0.59 5.28
C GLY A 173 -14.09 1.03 3.83
N LYS A 174 -13.34 2.07 3.49
CA LYS A 174 -13.23 2.58 2.12
C LYS A 174 -11.76 2.64 1.72
N VAL A 175 -11.51 2.44 0.43
CA VAL A 175 -10.18 2.53 -0.18
C VAL A 175 -10.21 3.65 -1.21
N TRP A 176 -9.25 4.56 -1.10
CA TRP A 176 -9.17 5.75 -1.92
C TRP A 176 -7.93 5.75 -2.79
N LEU A 177 -8.08 6.24 -4.01
CA LEU A 177 -7.01 6.34 -4.99
C LEU A 177 -6.91 7.78 -5.49
N ASP A 178 -5.71 8.36 -5.43
CA ASP A 178 -5.40 9.63 -6.10
C ASP A 178 -5.01 9.34 -7.56
N PRO A 179 -5.83 9.76 -8.55
CA PRO A 179 -5.53 9.52 -9.96
C PRO A 179 -4.49 10.48 -10.56
N TYR A 180 -4.07 11.49 -9.80
CA TYR A 180 -3.16 12.55 -10.24
C TYR A 180 -1.71 12.36 -9.78
N ILE A 181 -1.45 11.42 -8.88
CA ILE A 181 -0.08 11.00 -8.51
C ILE A 181 0.48 10.15 -9.66
N ASN A 182 1.61 10.56 -10.21
CA ASN A 182 2.20 9.92 -11.39
C ASN A 182 3.45 9.11 -11.04
N LEU A 183 3.25 7.86 -10.70
CA LEU A 183 4.31 6.93 -10.32
C LEU A 183 4.94 6.26 -11.54
N LYS A 184 6.24 5.91 -11.43
CA LYS A 184 6.93 5.09 -12.41
C LYS A 184 7.21 3.70 -11.85
N HIS A 185 7.00 2.66 -12.66
CA HIS A 185 7.30 1.29 -12.30
C HIS A 185 8.55 0.83 -13.07
N VAL A 186 9.63 0.59 -12.36
CA VAL A 186 10.93 0.20 -12.95
C VAL A 186 11.00 -1.31 -13.09
N GLY A 187 11.56 -1.78 -14.20
CA GLY A 187 11.85 -3.19 -14.44
C GLY A 187 13.06 -3.33 -15.34
N MET A 188 13.77 -4.44 -15.22
CA MET A 188 14.80 -4.82 -16.19
C MET A 188 14.11 -5.28 -17.47
N LYS A 189 14.48 -4.68 -18.62
CA LYS A 189 14.10 -5.15 -19.94
C LYS A 189 15.32 -5.80 -20.56
N GLU A 190 15.30 -7.12 -20.73
CA GLU A 190 16.32 -7.83 -21.50
C GLU A 190 16.03 -7.67 -22.99
N TYR A 191 17.04 -7.26 -23.73
CA TYR A 191 17.00 -7.23 -25.19
C TYR A 191 17.78 -8.43 -25.70
N ASN A 192 17.09 -9.43 -26.22
CA ASN A 192 17.74 -10.54 -26.94
C ASN A 192 18.01 -10.08 -28.36
N TYR A 193 19.31 -10.03 -28.74
CA TYR A 193 19.69 -9.95 -30.13
C TYR A 193 19.34 -11.29 -30.79
N LYS A 194 18.48 -11.24 -31.80
CA LYS A 194 18.35 -12.32 -32.75
C LYS A 194 19.44 -12.27 -33.78
#